data_065fcf66fb28e014cf43b6e936f8fa35
#
_entry.id   065fcf66fb28e014cf43b6e936f8fa35
#
_cell.length_a   1.000
_cell.length_b   1.000
_cell.length_c   1.000
_cell.angle_alpha   90.00
_cell.angle_beta   90.00
_cell.angle_gamma   90.00
#
_symmetry.space_group_name_H-M   'P 1'
#
loop_
_entity.id
_entity.type
_entity.pdbx_description
1 polymer ?
#
loop_
_entity_poly.entity_id
_entity_poly.type
_entity_poly.pdbx_seq_one_letter_code
_entity_poly.pdbx_strand_id
1 'polypeptide(L)'
;ARLWIFLSPFERMCNCGMSSEHLVGTSIPRFTFDTPTTPGNDFYALCAGTEPLCMIFLPGFDHPVTREYLARYLKTLPRLRGVRLACVVRTAPRAVAEATQGKEFPFPIICDAPGVLYSYLGVEQARGLLSWSFSAQRIYKSARDAGYHYDRNAPQILPMTLIVGHEGKILFTHSGRSQTDLPEDCIAIRELAREVVHTKAADQRRASHHCSDETLTLPDLIGWDDVDNDK
;
A
#
# COMPACT_ATOMS: atom_id res chain seq x y z
N ALA A 1 3.35 24.02 13.90
CA ALA A 1 4.61 23.28 13.76
C ALA A 1 4.83 23.01 12.26
N ARG A 2 5.91 23.53 11.72
CA ARG A 2 6.22 23.45 10.29
C ARG A 2 6.82 22.08 9.99
N LEU A 3 6.14 21.33 9.15
CA LEU A 3 6.68 20.13 8.53
C LEU A 3 7.82 20.56 7.57
N TRP A 4 9.07 20.37 7.98
CA TRP A 4 10.19 20.43 7.08
C TRP A 4 10.31 19.08 6.37
N ILE A 5 9.58 18.94 5.27
CA ILE A 5 9.89 17.92 4.29
C ILE A 5 11.11 18.44 3.53
N PHE A 6 12.23 17.76 3.64
CA PHE A 6 13.36 17.99 2.75
C PHE A 6 12.92 17.65 1.33
N LEU A 7 12.43 18.66 0.63
CA LEU A 7 12.18 18.64 -0.80
C LEU A 7 13.53 18.66 -1.52
N SER A 8 14.00 17.52 -1.89
CA SER A 8 15.06 17.33 -2.87
C SER A 8 14.65 16.18 -3.78
N PRO A 9 14.85 16.19 -4.92
CA PRO A 9 14.55 16.48 -6.31
C PRO A 9 13.19 15.96 -6.83
N PHE A 10 12.16 15.93 -6.06
CA PHE A 10 10.84 15.32 -6.36
C PHE A 10 9.92 16.17 -7.25
N GLU A 11 10.22 17.45 -7.46
CA GLU A 11 9.33 18.35 -8.21
C GLU A 11 9.26 18.12 -9.73
N ARG A 12 10.04 17.20 -10.31
CA ARG A 12 10.08 17.00 -11.77
C ARG A 12 9.34 15.77 -12.29
N MET A 13 8.66 15.01 -11.45
CA MET A 13 7.92 13.80 -11.87
C MET A 13 6.39 13.93 -11.79
N CYS A 14 5.86 15.12 -11.63
CA CYS A 14 4.42 15.35 -11.70
C CYS A 14 4.01 15.53 -13.16
N ASN A 15 3.46 14.53 -13.76
CA ASN A 15 2.42 14.53 -14.80
C ASN A 15 2.58 13.41 -15.85
N CYS A 16 2.71 12.19 -15.37
CA CYS A 16 2.38 11.05 -16.22
C CYS A 16 1.50 10.14 -15.37
N GLY A 17 0.28 9.87 -15.81
CA GLY A 17 -0.63 8.90 -15.19
C GLY A 17 0.04 7.53 -15.17
N MET A 18 0.90 7.30 -14.18
CA MET A 18 1.59 6.03 -13.99
C MET A 18 0.58 5.02 -13.47
N SER A 19 0.35 3.97 -14.23
CA SER A 19 -0.35 2.78 -13.76
C SER A 19 0.33 2.28 -12.48
N SER A 20 -0.43 1.94 -11.46
CA SER A 20 0.08 1.49 -10.16
C SER A 20 0.97 0.24 -10.27
N GLU A 21 0.90 -0.50 -11.37
CA GLU A 21 1.74 -1.68 -11.63
C GLU A 21 3.24 -1.36 -11.71
N HIS A 22 3.62 -0.15 -12.12
CA HIS A 22 5.02 0.29 -12.17
C HIS A 22 5.66 0.48 -10.78
N LEU A 23 4.87 0.51 -9.72
CA LEU A 23 5.37 0.66 -8.36
C LEU A 23 5.94 -0.65 -7.78
N VAL A 24 5.52 -1.80 -8.30
CA VAL A 24 5.98 -3.10 -7.80
C VAL A 24 7.49 -3.27 -8.02
N GLY A 25 8.20 -3.60 -6.96
CA GLY A 25 9.67 -3.72 -6.96
C GLY A 25 10.41 -2.45 -6.55
N THR A 26 9.75 -1.28 -6.55
CA THR A 26 10.31 -0.04 -6.00
C THR A 26 10.20 0.00 -4.48
N SER A 27 10.91 0.90 -3.83
CA SER A 27 10.80 1.15 -2.39
C SER A 27 10.14 2.49 -2.13
N ILE A 28 9.23 2.52 -1.18
CA ILE A 28 8.68 3.77 -0.66
C ILE A 28 9.80 4.51 0.07
N PRO A 29 10.07 5.79 -0.22
CA PRO A 29 11.09 6.57 0.47
C PRO A 29 10.84 6.61 1.98
N ARG A 30 11.91 6.80 2.75
CA ARG A 30 11.80 6.97 4.19
C ARG A 30 11.06 8.27 4.50
N PHE A 31 10.04 8.20 5.32
CA PHE A 31 9.27 9.35 5.80
C PHE A 31 8.79 9.11 7.22
N THR A 32 8.36 10.19 7.86
CA THR A 32 7.66 10.12 9.15
C THR A 32 6.17 10.39 8.94
N PHE A 33 5.35 9.73 9.74
CA PHE A 33 3.89 9.87 9.71
C PHE A 33 3.33 10.07 11.10
N ASP A 34 2.15 10.67 11.16
CA ASP A 34 1.40 10.85 12.39
C ASP A 34 0.28 9.82 12.48
N THR A 35 0.06 9.30 13.68
CA THR A 35 -1.14 8.56 14.04
C THR A 35 -2.04 9.45 14.91
N PRO A 36 -3.27 9.06 15.22
CA PRO A 36 -4.16 9.85 16.10
C PRO A 36 -3.55 10.15 17.48
N THR A 37 -2.70 9.27 17.98
CA THR A 37 -2.15 9.35 19.34
C THR A 37 -0.65 9.70 19.38
N THR A 38 0.09 9.39 18.33
CA THR A 38 1.56 9.56 18.31
C THR A 38 2.01 10.25 17.03
N PRO A 39 2.68 11.39 17.12
CA PRO A 39 3.29 12.06 15.98
C PRO A 39 4.68 11.51 15.65
N GLY A 40 5.12 11.69 14.40
CA GLY A 40 6.50 11.48 13.97
C GLY A 40 6.97 10.04 13.95
N ASN A 41 6.08 9.08 13.73
CA ASN A 41 6.45 7.66 13.60
C ASN A 41 7.29 7.42 12.33
N ASP A 42 8.35 6.61 12.43
CA ASP A 42 9.19 6.25 11.29
C ASP A 42 8.54 5.12 10.48
N PHE A 43 8.34 5.35 9.18
CA PHE A 43 7.78 4.36 8.26
C PHE A 43 8.63 3.09 8.15
N TYR A 44 9.96 3.24 8.15
CA TYR A 44 10.86 2.08 8.07
C TYR A 44 10.85 1.25 9.35
N ALA A 45 10.66 1.88 10.50
CA ALA A 45 10.41 1.15 11.75
C ALA A 45 9.08 0.37 11.68
N LEU A 46 8.05 0.93 11.03
CA LEU A 46 6.80 0.20 10.75
C LEU A 46 7.03 -0.97 9.78
N CYS A 47 7.93 -0.86 8.82
CA CYS A 47 8.28 -1.94 7.89
C CYS A 47 9.30 -2.94 8.47
N ALA A 48 9.97 -2.60 9.58
CA ALA A 48 10.93 -3.48 10.24
C ALA A 48 10.22 -4.69 10.84
N GLY A 49 10.50 -5.88 10.31
CA GLY A 49 9.90 -7.12 10.76
C GLY A 49 9.92 -8.18 9.67
N THR A 50 9.65 -9.43 10.06
CA THR A 50 9.63 -10.57 9.15
C THR A 50 8.34 -10.68 8.35
N GLU A 51 7.25 -10.12 8.89
CA GLU A 51 5.94 -10.16 8.26
C GLU A 51 5.75 -8.96 7.32
N PRO A 52 5.19 -9.17 6.11
CA PRO A 52 4.85 -8.07 5.23
C PRO A 52 3.80 -7.15 5.86
N LEU A 53 3.76 -5.91 5.41
CA LEU A 53 2.79 -4.91 5.83
C LEU A 53 1.75 -4.71 4.72
N CYS A 54 0.48 -4.96 5.03
CA CYS A 54 -0.62 -4.55 4.17
C CYS A 54 -1.01 -3.11 4.50
N MET A 55 -0.89 -2.21 3.54
CA MET A 55 -1.33 -0.82 3.65
C MET A 55 -2.60 -0.63 2.83
N ILE A 56 -3.65 -0.12 3.45
CA ILE A 56 -4.93 0.14 2.81
C ILE A 56 -5.21 1.63 2.82
N PHE A 57 -5.28 2.22 1.63
CA PHE A 57 -5.61 3.63 1.44
C PHE A 57 -7.11 3.80 1.34
N LEU A 58 -7.65 4.58 2.24
CA LEU A 58 -9.08 4.80 2.40
C LEU A 58 -9.39 6.30 2.20
N PRO A 59 -10.63 6.68 1.90
CA PRO A 59 -11.07 8.07 1.97
C PRO A 59 -10.84 8.69 3.35
N GLY A 60 -11.42 9.86 3.61
CA GLY A 60 -11.39 10.47 4.94
C GLY A 60 -11.91 9.54 6.03
N PHE A 61 -11.48 9.74 7.27
CA PHE A 61 -11.85 8.88 8.40
C PHE A 61 -13.36 8.88 8.70
N ASP A 62 -14.01 10.01 8.44
CA ASP A 62 -15.46 10.20 8.56
C ASP A 62 -16.27 9.60 7.39
N HIS A 63 -15.60 9.12 6.35
CA HIS A 63 -16.28 8.56 5.19
C HIS A 63 -16.96 7.21 5.53
N PRO A 64 -18.22 6.99 5.12
CA PRO A 64 -18.97 5.77 5.47
C PRO A 64 -18.27 4.46 5.10
N VAL A 65 -17.63 4.42 3.92
CA VAL A 65 -16.85 3.25 3.47
C VAL A 65 -15.67 2.99 4.40
N THR A 66 -14.93 4.03 4.78
CA THR A 66 -13.81 3.91 5.72
C THR A 66 -14.27 3.30 7.04
N ARG A 67 -15.34 3.82 7.62
CA ARG A 67 -15.88 3.32 8.89
C ARG A 67 -16.34 1.87 8.81
N GLU A 68 -17.02 1.51 7.74
CA GLU A 68 -17.47 0.12 7.51
C GLU A 68 -16.29 -0.84 7.43
N TYR A 69 -15.25 -0.52 6.63
CA TYR A 69 -14.09 -1.39 6.48
C TYR A 69 -13.24 -1.46 7.75
N LEU A 70 -13.03 -0.33 8.45
CA LEU A 70 -12.35 -0.35 9.75
C LEU A 70 -13.08 -1.24 10.76
N ALA A 71 -14.41 -1.19 10.80
CA ALA A 71 -15.20 -2.05 11.67
C ALA A 71 -15.06 -3.54 11.31
N ARG A 72 -15.04 -3.89 10.01
CA ARG A 72 -14.81 -5.26 9.54
C ARG A 72 -13.41 -5.76 9.91
N TYR A 73 -12.39 -4.93 9.71
CA TYR A 73 -11.01 -5.27 10.08
C TYR A 73 -10.85 -5.47 11.58
N LEU A 74 -11.42 -4.59 12.40
CA LEU A 74 -11.42 -4.75 13.86
C LEU A 74 -12.08 -6.06 14.29
N LYS A 75 -13.24 -6.38 13.71
CA LYS A 75 -13.98 -7.62 14.02
C LYS A 75 -13.21 -8.88 13.66
N THR A 76 -12.44 -8.85 12.57
CA THR A 76 -11.75 -10.03 12.03
C THR A 76 -10.26 -10.05 12.35
N LEU A 77 -9.75 -9.03 13.04
CA LEU A 77 -8.33 -8.86 13.37
C LEU A 77 -7.67 -10.10 14.00
N PRO A 78 -8.30 -10.85 14.91
CA PRO A 78 -7.70 -12.06 15.48
C PRO A 78 -7.35 -13.15 14.44
N ARG A 79 -7.88 -13.03 13.22
CA ARG A 79 -7.60 -13.93 12.10
C ARG A 79 -6.47 -13.45 11.21
N LEU A 80 -5.97 -12.23 11.43
CA LEU A 80 -4.82 -11.67 10.74
C LEU A 80 -3.54 -12.31 11.31
N ARG A 81 -2.89 -13.16 10.52
CA ARG A 81 -1.66 -13.85 10.91
C ARG A 81 -0.68 -13.86 9.75
N GLY A 82 0.60 -13.62 10.04
CA GLY A 82 1.66 -13.62 9.03
C GLY A 82 1.63 -12.39 8.12
N VAL A 83 0.87 -11.36 8.47
CA VAL A 83 0.83 -10.06 7.82
C VAL A 83 0.41 -9.01 8.83
N ARG A 84 0.98 -7.82 8.75
CA ARG A 84 0.59 -6.66 9.55
C ARG A 84 -0.33 -5.77 8.73
N LEU A 85 -1.18 -4.99 9.38
CA LEU A 85 -2.12 -4.07 8.74
C LEU A 85 -1.82 -2.64 9.17
N ALA A 86 -1.88 -1.72 8.22
CA ALA A 86 -1.96 -0.28 8.47
C ALA A 86 -3.02 0.32 7.53
N CYS A 87 -3.82 1.25 8.04
CA CYS A 87 -4.77 1.99 7.21
C CYS A 87 -4.29 3.44 7.06
N VAL A 88 -4.37 3.98 5.86
CA VAL A 88 -4.02 5.37 5.55
C VAL A 88 -5.30 6.14 5.26
N VAL A 89 -5.46 7.30 5.90
CA VAL A 89 -6.65 8.15 5.75
C VAL A 89 -6.28 9.61 5.47
N ARG A 90 -7.04 10.28 4.61
CA ARG A 90 -6.87 11.72 4.31
C ARG A 90 -7.53 12.60 5.37
N THR A 91 -7.15 12.41 6.63
CA THR A 91 -7.73 13.12 7.76
C THR A 91 -6.62 13.53 8.72
N ALA A 92 -6.76 14.70 9.34
CA ALA A 92 -5.79 15.17 10.31
C ALA A 92 -5.82 14.30 11.58
N PRO A 93 -4.65 14.06 12.24
CA PRO A 93 -4.54 13.23 13.44
C PRO A 93 -5.52 13.63 14.53
N ARG A 94 -5.65 14.93 14.77
CA ARG A 94 -6.55 15.49 15.77
C ARG A 94 -8.03 15.13 15.50
N ALA A 95 -8.48 15.23 14.24
CA ALA A 95 -9.86 14.91 13.89
C ALA A 95 -10.15 13.42 14.06
N VAL A 96 -9.17 12.53 13.76
CA VAL A 96 -9.31 11.10 14.03
C VAL A 96 -9.36 10.85 15.53
N ALA A 97 -8.48 11.46 16.32
CA ALA A 97 -8.47 11.34 17.78
C ALA A 97 -9.78 11.79 18.42
N GLU A 98 -10.33 12.91 17.98
CA GLU A 98 -11.64 13.41 18.42
C GLU A 98 -12.76 12.42 18.06
N ALA A 99 -12.80 11.91 16.83
CA ALA A 99 -13.80 10.95 16.37
C ALA A 99 -13.74 9.60 17.08
N THR A 100 -12.55 9.19 17.55
CA THR A 100 -12.35 7.96 18.31
C THR A 100 -12.38 8.15 19.81
N GLN A 101 -12.57 9.38 20.28
CA GLN A 101 -12.49 9.74 21.71
C GLN A 101 -11.16 9.32 22.34
N GLY A 102 -10.06 9.42 21.58
CA GLY A 102 -8.72 9.04 22.01
C GLY A 102 -8.48 7.54 22.12
N LYS A 103 -9.42 6.69 21.68
CA LYS A 103 -9.22 5.24 21.68
C LYS A 103 -8.23 4.84 20.58
N GLU A 104 -7.26 4.04 20.93
CA GLU A 104 -6.27 3.51 20.01
C GLU A 104 -6.83 2.33 19.20
N PHE A 105 -6.42 2.28 17.94
CA PHE A 105 -6.64 1.11 17.10
C PHE A 105 -5.54 0.09 17.36
N PRO A 106 -5.86 -1.22 17.27
CA PRO A 106 -4.86 -2.28 17.41
C PRO A 106 -3.95 -2.43 16.17
N PHE A 107 -4.07 -1.53 15.21
CA PHE A 107 -3.20 -1.38 14.05
C PHE A 107 -3.05 0.13 13.73
N PRO A 108 -1.94 0.56 13.13
CA PRO A 108 -1.71 1.97 12.85
C PRO A 108 -2.75 2.57 11.89
N ILE A 109 -3.27 3.73 12.25
CA ILE A 109 -4.00 4.62 11.34
C ILE A 109 -3.05 5.76 10.97
N ILE A 110 -2.56 5.75 9.74
CA ILE A 110 -1.66 6.78 9.20
C ILE A 110 -2.50 7.96 8.73
N CYS A 111 -2.26 9.12 9.31
CA CYS A 111 -3.00 10.34 9.01
C CYS A 111 -2.26 11.17 7.97
N ASP A 112 -2.69 11.10 6.72
CA ASP A 112 -2.12 11.87 5.60
C ASP A 112 -3.09 12.95 5.13
N ALA A 113 -3.38 13.93 5.99
CA ALA A 113 -4.31 15.02 5.67
C ALA A 113 -3.92 15.80 4.38
N PRO A 114 -2.64 16.12 4.14
CA PRO A 114 -2.24 16.79 2.90
C PRO A 114 -2.30 15.88 1.67
N GLY A 115 -2.39 14.57 1.83
CA GLY A 115 -2.44 13.60 0.73
C GLY A 115 -1.10 13.40 0.02
N VAL A 116 0.01 13.53 0.73
CA VAL A 116 1.36 13.37 0.17
C VAL A 116 1.61 11.94 -0.29
N LEU A 117 1.25 10.96 0.55
CA LEU A 117 1.35 9.54 0.19
C LEU A 117 0.39 9.17 -0.94
N TYR A 118 -0.83 9.71 -0.92
CA TYR A 118 -1.79 9.50 -2.00
C TYR A 118 -1.26 10.02 -3.33
N SER A 119 -0.68 11.21 -3.35
CA SER A 119 -0.10 11.79 -4.55
C SER A 119 1.13 11.01 -5.02
N TYR A 120 1.99 10.61 -4.09
CA TYR A 120 3.20 9.85 -4.40
C TYR A 120 2.89 8.49 -5.03
N LEU A 121 1.91 7.78 -4.50
CA LEU A 121 1.52 6.46 -4.97
C LEU A 121 0.50 6.50 -6.12
N GLY A 122 0.10 7.69 -6.57
CA GLY A 122 -0.86 7.83 -7.66
C GLY A 122 -2.26 7.32 -7.30
N VAL A 123 -2.68 7.44 -6.03
CA VAL A 123 -4.03 7.05 -5.61
C VAL A 123 -5.05 7.95 -6.29
N GLU A 124 -5.91 7.35 -7.10
CA GLU A 124 -6.82 8.08 -7.96
C GLU A 124 -8.03 8.64 -7.21
N GLN A 125 -8.51 9.79 -7.68
CA GLN A 125 -9.81 10.30 -7.27
C GLN A 125 -10.91 9.58 -8.05
N ALA A 126 -11.96 9.17 -7.35
CA ALA A 126 -13.13 8.59 -7.98
C ALA A 126 -13.82 9.63 -8.89
N ARG A 127 -13.90 9.34 -10.18
CA ARG A 127 -14.53 10.20 -11.17
C ARG A 127 -15.73 9.52 -11.79
N GLY A 128 -16.87 10.20 -11.75
CA GLY A 128 -18.09 9.78 -12.44
C GLY A 128 -18.83 8.58 -11.83
N LEU A 129 -19.85 8.12 -12.55
CA LEU A 129 -20.76 7.04 -12.12
C LEU A 129 -20.10 5.65 -12.05
N LEU A 130 -18.99 5.44 -12.75
CA LEU A 130 -18.30 4.14 -12.81
C LEU A 130 -17.62 3.75 -11.50
N SER A 131 -17.37 4.71 -10.62
CA SER A 131 -16.81 4.43 -9.28
C SER A 131 -17.86 3.91 -8.28
N TRP A 132 -19.14 3.92 -8.64
CA TRP A 132 -20.23 3.48 -7.78
C TRP A 132 -20.42 1.97 -7.90
N SER A 133 -20.43 1.29 -6.75
CA SER A 133 -20.79 -0.12 -6.66
C SER A 133 -22.09 -0.28 -5.87
N PHE A 134 -22.81 -1.38 -6.10
CA PHE A 134 -24.00 -1.72 -5.30
C PHE A 134 -23.64 -1.88 -3.81
N SER A 135 -22.42 -2.34 -3.52
CA SER A 135 -21.91 -2.45 -2.15
C SER A 135 -21.74 -1.08 -1.50
N ALA A 136 -21.17 -0.10 -2.23
CA ALA A 136 -21.05 1.26 -1.75
C ALA A 136 -22.42 1.89 -1.46
N GLN A 137 -23.39 1.70 -2.36
CA GLN A 137 -24.76 2.21 -2.16
C GLN A 137 -25.41 1.66 -0.89
N ARG A 138 -25.22 0.36 -0.60
CA ARG A 138 -25.72 -0.25 0.66
C ARG A 138 -25.08 0.39 1.89
N ILE A 139 -23.75 0.64 1.85
CA ILE A 139 -23.03 1.29 2.95
C ILE A 139 -23.56 2.71 3.15
N TYR A 140 -23.73 3.50 2.09
CA TYR A 140 -24.26 4.86 2.18
C TYR A 140 -25.71 4.88 2.67
N LYS A 141 -26.52 3.94 2.22
CA LYS A 141 -27.90 3.81 2.71
C LYS A 141 -27.91 3.48 4.20
N SER A 142 -27.15 2.48 4.62
CA SER A 142 -27.05 2.09 6.05
C SER A 142 -26.57 3.25 6.92
N ALA A 143 -25.54 4.00 6.48
CA ALA A 143 -25.05 5.18 7.19
C ALA A 143 -26.13 6.26 7.35
N ARG A 144 -26.87 6.54 6.28
CA ARG A 144 -27.96 7.51 6.30
C ARG A 144 -29.11 7.07 7.20
N ASP A 145 -29.51 5.79 7.12
CA ASP A 145 -30.59 5.23 7.93
C ASP A 145 -30.22 5.24 9.42
N ALA A 146 -28.92 5.13 9.73
CA ALA A 146 -28.37 5.30 11.08
C ALA A 146 -28.19 6.77 11.52
N GLY A 147 -28.60 7.74 10.69
CA GLY A 147 -28.45 9.18 11.00
C GLY A 147 -27.00 9.68 10.94
N TYR A 148 -26.12 8.92 10.29
CA TYR A 148 -24.70 9.30 10.21
C TYR A 148 -24.50 10.43 9.18
N HIS A 149 -23.90 11.52 9.64
CA HIS A 149 -23.56 12.68 8.82
C HIS A 149 -22.08 12.65 8.43
N TYR A 150 -21.81 12.85 7.16
CA TYR A 150 -20.45 12.98 6.62
C TYR A 150 -20.43 14.06 5.52
N ASP A 151 -19.26 14.62 5.28
CA ASP A 151 -19.09 15.61 4.21
C ASP A 151 -19.19 14.96 2.83
N ARG A 152 -20.28 15.25 2.13
CA ARG A 152 -20.51 14.74 0.76
C ARG A 152 -19.64 15.43 -0.29
N ASN A 153 -19.06 16.58 0.03
CA ASN A 153 -18.18 17.33 -0.85
C ASN A 153 -16.72 16.94 -0.66
N ALA A 154 -16.41 16.10 0.34
CA ALA A 154 -15.07 15.57 0.52
C ALA A 154 -14.60 14.83 -0.73
N PRO A 155 -13.31 14.93 -1.10
CA PRO A 155 -12.77 14.23 -2.26
C PRO A 155 -13.07 12.73 -2.19
N GLN A 156 -13.79 12.24 -3.18
CA GLN A 156 -14.03 10.81 -3.32
C GLN A 156 -12.77 10.17 -3.87
N ILE A 157 -12.20 9.25 -3.12
CA ILE A 157 -10.95 8.58 -3.45
C ILE A 157 -11.25 7.12 -3.74
N LEU A 158 -10.66 6.58 -4.79
CA LEU A 158 -10.63 5.14 -5.02
C LEU A 158 -9.64 4.50 -4.03
N PRO A 159 -9.99 3.41 -3.39
CA PRO A 159 -9.08 2.77 -2.46
C PRO A 159 -7.89 2.16 -3.18
N MET A 160 -6.78 2.01 -2.46
CA MET A 160 -5.61 1.29 -2.94
C MET A 160 -5.16 0.32 -1.85
N THR A 161 -4.74 -0.86 -2.27
CA THR A 161 -4.13 -1.88 -1.39
C THR A 161 -2.70 -2.11 -1.81
N LEU A 162 -1.77 -2.03 -0.87
CA LEU A 162 -0.36 -2.33 -1.05
C LEU A 162 0.05 -3.48 -0.14
N ILE A 163 0.93 -4.35 -0.62
CA ILE A 163 1.72 -5.23 0.24
C ILE A 163 3.16 -4.74 0.18
N VAL A 164 3.69 -4.38 1.33
CA VAL A 164 5.03 -3.83 1.49
C VAL A 164 5.87 -4.80 2.29
N GLY A 165 7.03 -5.13 1.77
CA GLY A 165 8.02 -5.96 2.45
C GLY A 165 8.97 -5.14 3.31
N HIS A 166 10.07 -5.77 3.70
CA HIS A 166 11.14 -5.14 4.45
C HIS A 166 11.68 -3.90 3.71
N GLU A 167 12.12 -2.89 4.45
CA GLU A 167 12.67 -1.62 3.92
C GLU A 167 11.75 -0.89 2.94
N GLY A 168 10.44 -1.01 3.13
CA GLY A 168 9.47 -0.29 2.31
C GLY A 168 9.34 -0.77 0.87
N LYS A 169 9.90 -1.95 0.51
CA LYS A 169 9.81 -2.51 -0.84
C LYS A 169 8.38 -2.91 -1.18
N ILE A 170 7.83 -2.36 -2.26
CA ILE A 170 6.49 -2.68 -2.72
C ILE A 170 6.49 -4.05 -3.40
N LEU A 171 5.76 -4.98 -2.85
CA LEU A 171 5.63 -6.35 -3.37
C LEU A 171 4.39 -6.50 -4.26
N PHE A 172 3.34 -5.74 -3.97
CA PHE A 172 2.07 -5.79 -4.66
C PHE A 172 1.34 -4.45 -4.57
N THR A 173 0.60 -4.11 -5.63
CA THR A 173 -0.29 -2.95 -5.67
C THR A 173 -1.61 -3.34 -6.32
N HIS A 174 -2.70 -2.83 -5.78
CA HIS A 174 -4.02 -2.90 -6.40
C HIS A 174 -4.73 -1.56 -6.24
N SER A 175 -5.00 -0.89 -7.33
CA SER A 175 -5.85 0.31 -7.37
C SER A 175 -7.29 -0.12 -7.56
N GLY A 176 -8.13 0.22 -6.61
CA GLY A 176 -9.54 -0.15 -6.64
C GLY A 176 -10.28 0.53 -7.79
N ARG A 177 -11.14 -0.23 -8.47
CA ARG A 177 -12.01 0.25 -9.55
C ARG A 177 -13.30 0.87 -9.03
N SER A 178 -13.64 0.61 -7.79
CA SER A 178 -14.79 1.16 -7.09
C SER A 178 -14.43 1.49 -5.65
N GLN A 179 -15.28 2.26 -4.98
CA GLN A 179 -15.06 2.65 -3.57
C GLN A 179 -15.02 1.49 -2.58
N THR A 180 -15.50 0.32 -2.97
CA THR A 180 -15.51 -0.90 -2.15
C THR A 180 -14.63 -2.00 -2.71
N ASP A 181 -13.75 -1.69 -3.67
CA ASP A 181 -12.80 -2.63 -4.23
C ASP A 181 -11.57 -2.74 -3.33
N LEU A 182 -11.78 -3.41 -2.20
CA LEU A 182 -10.84 -3.60 -1.10
C LEU A 182 -10.93 -5.04 -0.60
N PRO A 183 -9.88 -5.57 0.04
CA PRO A 183 -10.01 -6.81 0.80
C PRO A 183 -11.14 -6.70 1.81
N GLU A 184 -12.07 -7.66 1.79
CA GLU A 184 -13.32 -7.56 2.54
C GLU A 184 -13.09 -7.58 4.06
N ASP A 185 -12.10 -8.35 4.51
CA ASP A 185 -11.75 -8.56 5.92
C ASP A 185 -10.27 -8.95 6.09
N CYS A 186 -9.84 -9.20 7.32
CA CYS A 186 -8.49 -9.63 7.63
C CYS A 186 -8.14 -11.03 7.10
N ILE A 187 -9.11 -11.86 6.76
CA ILE A 187 -8.86 -13.16 6.12
C ILE A 187 -8.43 -12.94 4.68
N ALA A 188 -9.16 -12.10 3.94
CA ALA A 188 -8.81 -11.73 2.57
C ALA A 188 -7.43 -11.04 2.51
N ILE A 189 -7.10 -10.16 3.46
CA ILE A 189 -5.78 -9.54 3.57
C ILE A 189 -4.69 -10.60 3.75
N ARG A 190 -4.89 -11.56 4.64
CA ARG A 190 -3.93 -12.64 4.92
C ARG A 190 -3.71 -13.52 3.68
N GLU A 191 -4.78 -13.87 2.98
CA GLU A 191 -4.71 -14.70 1.76
C GLU A 191 -3.98 -13.98 0.66
N LEU A 192 -4.30 -12.70 0.40
CA LEU A 192 -3.59 -11.85 -0.54
C LEU A 192 -2.07 -11.78 -0.21
N ALA A 193 -1.72 -11.51 1.03
CA ALA A 193 -0.32 -11.41 1.43
C ALA A 193 0.43 -12.73 1.24
N ARG A 194 -0.20 -13.86 1.54
CA ARG A 194 0.39 -15.20 1.32
C ARG A 194 0.62 -15.46 -0.17
N GLU A 195 -0.35 -15.18 -1.02
CA GLU A 195 -0.22 -15.34 -2.47
C GLU A 195 0.93 -14.51 -3.02
N VAL A 196 1.02 -13.22 -2.63
CA VAL A 196 2.08 -12.32 -3.06
C VAL A 196 3.46 -12.83 -2.65
N VAL A 197 3.62 -13.27 -1.40
CA VAL A 197 4.90 -13.81 -0.90
C VAL A 197 5.27 -15.10 -1.63
N HIS A 198 4.33 -16.01 -1.86
CA HIS A 198 4.58 -17.26 -2.57
C HIS A 198 4.98 -17.01 -4.03
N THR A 199 4.31 -16.12 -4.73
CA THR A 199 4.63 -15.76 -6.12
C THR A 199 6.03 -15.19 -6.22
N LYS A 200 6.40 -14.24 -5.35
CA LYS A 200 7.75 -13.66 -5.33
C LYS A 200 8.83 -14.69 -5.02
N ALA A 201 8.58 -15.61 -4.09
CA ALA A 201 9.53 -16.70 -3.79
C ALA A 201 9.70 -17.65 -4.98
N ALA A 202 8.65 -17.91 -5.74
CA ALA A 202 8.73 -18.73 -6.96
C ALA A 202 9.52 -18.02 -8.06
N ASP A 203 9.29 -16.73 -8.27
CA ASP A 203 10.01 -15.92 -9.25
C ASP A 203 11.52 -15.83 -8.93
N GLN A 204 11.85 -15.65 -7.64
CA GLN A 204 13.26 -15.65 -7.19
C GLN A 204 13.97 -16.98 -7.45
N ARG A 205 13.29 -18.10 -7.22
CA ARG A 205 13.86 -19.44 -7.52
C ARG A 205 14.10 -19.62 -9.03
N ARG A 206 13.15 -19.20 -9.88
CA ARG A 206 13.32 -19.26 -11.34
C ARG A 206 14.49 -18.41 -11.80
N ALA A 207 14.62 -17.18 -11.29
CA ALA A 207 15.73 -16.30 -11.61
C ALA A 207 17.09 -16.89 -11.19
N SER A 208 17.17 -17.52 -10.00
CA SER A 208 18.40 -18.17 -9.54
C SER A 208 18.78 -19.41 -10.36
N HIS A 209 17.81 -20.18 -10.85
CA HIS A 209 18.09 -21.31 -11.75
C HIS A 209 18.56 -20.86 -13.13
N HIS A 210 18.01 -19.77 -13.65
CA HIS A 210 18.43 -19.25 -14.96
C HIS A 210 19.86 -18.66 -14.92
N CYS A 211 20.29 -18.11 -13.81
CA CYS A 211 21.64 -17.58 -13.62
C CYS A 211 22.71 -18.70 -13.45
N SER A 212 22.30 -19.90 -13.05
CA SER A 212 23.22 -21.04 -12.89
C SER A 212 23.44 -21.84 -14.20
N ASP A 213 22.55 -21.72 -15.18
CA ASP A 213 22.69 -22.37 -16.48
C ASP A 213 23.53 -21.55 -17.47
N GLU A 214 23.80 -20.28 -17.20
CA GLU A 214 24.67 -19.42 -18.04
C GLU A 214 26.11 -19.31 -17.50
N THR A 215 26.59 -20.25 -16.74
CA THR A 215 28.04 -20.39 -16.50
C THR A 215 28.68 -20.92 -17.78
N LEU A 216 28.95 -20.02 -18.73
CA LEU A 216 29.91 -20.22 -19.77
C LEU A 216 31.23 -20.68 -19.11
N THR A 217 31.59 -21.93 -19.32
CA THR A 217 32.88 -22.45 -18.87
C THR A 217 33.97 -21.74 -19.64
N LEU A 218 35.02 -21.30 -18.95
CA LEU A 218 36.18 -20.63 -19.51
C LEU A 218 36.79 -21.27 -20.79
N PRO A 219 36.64 -22.58 -21.05
CA PRO A 219 37.09 -23.20 -22.31
C PRO A 219 36.39 -22.69 -23.56
N ASP A 220 35.17 -22.19 -23.47
CA ASP A 220 34.40 -21.72 -24.64
C ASP A 220 34.74 -20.30 -25.08
N LEU A 221 35.55 -19.59 -24.31
CA LEU A 221 35.95 -18.20 -24.58
C LEU A 221 37.38 -18.05 -25.10
N ILE A 222 38.19 -19.12 -25.08
CA ILE A 222 39.57 -19.10 -25.59
C ILE A 222 39.68 -20.19 -26.63
N GLY A 223 39.41 -19.83 -27.87
CA GLY A 223 39.81 -20.61 -29.01
C GLY A 223 41.34 -20.66 -29.05
N TRP A 224 41.91 -21.71 -28.49
CA TRP A 224 43.29 -22.05 -28.67
C TRP A 224 43.37 -22.96 -29.88
N ASP A 225 43.10 -22.38 -31.06
CA ASP A 225 43.40 -23.04 -32.32
C ASP A 225 44.57 -22.32 -32.97
N ASP A 226 45.62 -23.10 -33.16
CA ASP A 226 46.67 -22.92 -34.12
C ASP A 226 47.73 -21.82 -33.87
N VAL A 227 48.67 -22.14 -33.00
CA VAL A 227 50.05 -21.72 -33.27
C VAL A 227 50.70 -22.88 -34.04
N ASP A 228 50.53 -22.84 -35.36
CA ASP A 228 51.32 -23.68 -36.27
C ASP A 228 52.78 -23.40 -36.04
N ASN A 229 53.44 -24.47 -35.67
CA ASN A 229 54.87 -24.59 -35.54
C ASN A 229 55.44 -24.94 -36.92
N ASP A 230 55.91 -23.93 -37.65
CA ASP A 230 56.74 -24.19 -38.84
C ASP A 230 58.11 -23.50 -38.75
N LYS A 231 59.13 -24.34 -38.46
CA LYS A 231 60.57 -24.20 -38.67
C LYS A 231 61.33 -23.07 -38.04
#